data_3512024714999f158df1e87850e1e895
#
_entry.id   3512024714999f158df1e87850e1e895
#
_cell.length_a   1.000
_cell.length_b   1.000
_cell.length_c   1.000
_cell.angle_alpha   90.00
_cell.angle_beta   90.00
_cell.angle_gamma   90.00
#
_symmetry.space_group_name_H-M   'P 1'
#
loop_
_entity.id
_entity.type
_entity.pdbx_description
1 polymer ?
#
loop_
_entity_poly.entity_id
_entity_poly.type
_entity_poly.pdbx_seq_one_letter_code
_entity_poly.pdbx_strand_id
1 'polypeptide(L)'
;MTSATRRQFLALAGAAMAGASVAGCSIIGGGDTSSGSGPSKIDRPLDKTRTLVTYFSVPETDDPDNMTEDEENSTHVVDGKVLGNTQYVAQIIEKRTGADVFRIETAENLPLDHGTLEDLALEQQEANARPELKALIPNLEAYDTVFIGYPIWWYDLPMPVYTFLEQHDFSGKNIILFSTHGGNRLGETVGAITEKLSDSTVISNAFTISRDDMENTEAEVGNWLDSLG
;
A
#
# COMPACT_ATOMS: atom_id res chain seq x y z
N MET A 1 20.51 28.89 34.26
CA MET A 1 20.53 27.98 35.41
C MET A 1 20.02 26.65 34.96
N THR A 2 20.96 25.88 34.71
CA THR A 2 21.32 24.46 34.92
C THR A 2 20.52 23.43 34.15
N SER A 3 21.17 23.00 33.10
CA SER A 3 21.09 21.71 32.41
C SER A 3 21.09 20.54 33.40
N ALA A 4 20.22 19.54 33.13
CA ALA A 4 20.33 18.23 33.74
C ALA A 4 20.40 17.16 32.68
N THR A 5 21.55 16.57 32.63
CA THR A 5 22.07 15.55 31.72
C THR A 5 21.44 14.19 32.01
N ARG A 6 20.93 13.53 30.97
CA ARG A 6 20.60 12.09 31.00
C ARG A 6 21.89 11.28 30.90
N ARG A 7 22.26 10.59 31.96
CA ARG A 7 23.12 9.39 31.87
C ARG A 7 22.91 8.49 33.09
N GLN A 8 22.90 7.19 32.79
CA GLN A 8 23.17 6.02 33.66
C GLN A 8 21.97 5.42 34.40
N PHE A 9 21.54 4.27 33.87
CA PHE A 9 21.47 3.08 34.69
C PHE A 9 21.95 1.88 33.85
N LEU A 10 23.07 1.37 34.27
CA LEU A 10 23.71 0.12 33.85
C LEU A 10 23.77 -0.78 35.10
N ALA A 11 23.57 -2.04 34.85
CA ALA A 11 24.14 -3.19 35.53
C ALA A 11 23.28 -4.03 36.51
N LEU A 12 23.25 -5.24 36.19
CA LEU A 12 23.68 -6.53 36.70
C LEU A 12 22.57 -7.35 37.37
N ALA A 13 22.36 -8.57 36.89
CA ALA A 13 22.95 -9.79 37.42
C ALA A 13 22.48 -11.00 36.64
N GLY A 14 23.42 -11.88 36.34
CA GLY A 14 23.30 -13.13 35.69
C GLY A 14 22.91 -14.25 36.63
N ALA A 15 22.40 -15.33 36.03
CA ALA A 15 22.51 -16.70 36.55
C ALA A 15 22.45 -17.66 35.37
N ALA A 16 23.48 -18.45 35.22
CA ALA A 16 23.62 -19.54 34.29
C ALA A 16 22.82 -20.77 34.78
N MET A 17 22.19 -21.49 33.88
CA MET A 17 21.98 -22.93 33.99
C MET A 17 22.05 -23.59 32.62
N ALA A 18 22.84 -24.62 32.57
CA ALA A 18 23.21 -25.41 31.41
C ALA A 18 22.14 -26.46 31.05
N GLY A 19 22.10 -26.83 29.77
CA GLY A 19 21.84 -28.21 29.37
C GLY A 19 20.69 -28.43 28.42
N ALA A 20 20.98 -28.63 27.16
CA ALA A 20 20.71 -29.77 26.32
C ALA A 20 20.69 -29.40 24.85
N SER A 21 21.67 -29.91 24.15
CA SER A 21 21.83 -29.88 22.70
C SER A 21 20.77 -30.72 21.99
N VAL A 22 20.04 -30.09 21.06
CA VAL A 22 19.44 -30.79 19.91
C VAL A 22 19.83 -30.03 18.67
N ALA A 23 20.53 -30.73 17.81
CA ALA A 23 20.90 -30.25 16.48
C ALA A 23 19.65 -30.09 15.61
N GLY A 24 19.48 -28.92 15.03
CA GLY A 24 18.41 -28.64 14.07
C GLY A 24 18.79 -27.46 13.19
N CYS A 25 18.97 -27.74 11.95
CA CYS A 25 19.34 -26.93 10.81
C CYS A 25 19.12 -25.40 10.91
N SER A 26 20.24 -24.70 10.71
CA SER A 26 20.25 -23.28 10.38
C SER A 26 19.60 -23.06 9.01
N ILE A 27 18.49 -22.34 8.98
CA ILE A 27 18.05 -21.61 7.80
C ILE A 27 18.13 -20.14 8.18
N ILE A 28 19.14 -19.48 7.66
CA ILE A 28 19.24 -18.02 7.64
C ILE A 28 18.31 -17.57 6.51
N GLY A 29 17.11 -17.18 6.86
CA GLY A 29 16.19 -16.48 5.99
C GLY A 29 15.76 -15.21 6.70
N GLY A 30 16.12 -14.06 6.16
CA GLY A 30 15.62 -12.76 6.62
C GLY A 30 14.10 -12.77 6.56
N GLY A 31 13.43 -12.74 7.69
CA GLY A 31 11.99 -12.78 7.77
C GLY A 31 11.42 -11.40 7.53
N ASP A 32 10.89 -11.16 6.33
CA ASP A 32 9.88 -10.14 6.11
C ASP A 32 8.60 -10.64 6.79
N THR A 33 8.27 -10.07 7.93
CA THR A 33 7.00 -10.36 8.63
C THR A 33 5.88 -9.48 8.07
N SER A 34 5.41 -9.77 6.86
CA SER A 34 4.07 -9.39 6.46
C SER A 34 3.13 -10.52 6.88
N SER A 35 2.59 -10.44 8.08
CA SER A 35 1.68 -11.47 8.63
C SER A 35 0.26 -11.33 8.08
N GLY A 36 0.09 -11.43 6.78
CA GLY A 36 -1.22 -11.66 6.18
C GLY A 36 -1.55 -13.16 6.26
N SER A 37 -2.60 -13.54 6.96
CA SER A 37 -3.04 -14.94 7.10
C SER A 37 -3.80 -15.49 5.90
N GLY A 38 -3.91 -14.72 4.80
CA GLY A 38 -4.64 -15.10 3.59
C GLY A 38 -3.85 -16.02 2.65
N PRO A 39 -4.51 -16.59 1.61
CA PRO A 39 -3.83 -17.36 0.58
C PRO A 39 -2.86 -16.47 -0.20
N SER A 40 -1.75 -17.05 -0.67
CA SER A 40 -0.75 -16.31 -1.48
C SER A 40 -1.08 -16.27 -2.96
N LYS A 41 -2.09 -17.01 -3.41
CA LYS A 41 -2.52 -17.13 -4.80
C LYS A 41 -4.05 -17.05 -4.90
N ILE A 42 -4.51 -16.66 -6.07
CA ILE A 42 -5.93 -16.73 -6.42
C ILE A 42 -6.29 -18.14 -6.92
N ASP A 43 -7.49 -18.60 -6.58
CA ASP A 43 -7.96 -19.95 -6.93
C ASP A 43 -8.28 -20.13 -8.43
N ARG A 44 -8.39 -19.04 -9.17
CA ARG A 44 -8.74 -19.01 -10.61
C ARG A 44 -7.90 -17.97 -11.33
N PRO A 45 -7.59 -18.17 -12.63
CA PRO A 45 -6.96 -17.16 -13.45
C PRO A 45 -7.77 -15.85 -13.42
N LEU A 46 -7.07 -14.72 -13.50
CA LEU A 46 -7.71 -13.39 -13.58
C LEU A 46 -8.59 -13.32 -14.85
N ASP A 47 -9.87 -13.06 -14.63
CA ASP A 47 -10.82 -12.77 -15.71
C ASP A 47 -10.95 -11.25 -15.85
N LYS A 48 -10.49 -10.71 -16.97
CA LYS A 48 -10.51 -9.27 -17.23
C LYS A 48 -11.90 -8.63 -17.09
N THR A 49 -12.96 -9.37 -17.38
CA THR A 49 -14.36 -8.87 -17.32
C THR A 49 -14.92 -8.89 -15.89
N ARG A 50 -14.22 -9.53 -14.96
CA ARG A 50 -14.59 -9.69 -13.56
C ARG A 50 -13.48 -9.21 -12.60
N THR A 51 -12.53 -8.46 -13.14
CA THR A 51 -11.42 -7.88 -12.38
C THR A 51 -11.50 -6.36 -12.44
N LEU A 52 -11.33 -5.72 -11.30
CA LEU A 52 -11.29 -4.27 -11.16
C LEU A 52 -9.96 -3.86 -10.53
N VAL A 53 -9.34 -2.84 -11.06
CA VAL A 53 -8.17 -2.18 -10.45
C VAL A 53 -8.64 -0.89 -9.81
N THR A 54 -8.54 -0.79 -8.48
CA THR A 54 -8.83 0.45 -7.77
C THR A 54 -7.55 1.04 -7.21
N TYR A 55 -7.43 2.37 -7.20
CA TYR A 55 -6.26 3.00 -6.61
C TYR A 55 -6.54 4.41 -6.10
N PHE A 56 -5.83 4.79 -5.05
CA PHE A 56 -5.68 6.16 -4.59
C PHE A 56 -4.28 6.65 -4.89
N SER A 57 -4.14 7.85 -5.46
CA SER A 57 -2.85 8.45 -5.79
C SER A 57 -3.00 9.96 -5.93
N VAL A 58 -2.05 10.70 -5.36
CA VAL A 58 -1.98 12.15 -5.44
C VAL A 58 -0.60 12.52 -5.99
N PRO A 59 -0.49 12.78 -7.31
CA PRO A 59 0.71 13.43 -7.83
C PRO A 59 0.68 14.90 -7.35
N GLU A 60 1.78 15.36 -6.79
CA GLU A 60 1.85 16.69 -6.18
C GLU A 60 2.12 17.81 -7.21
N THR A 61 2.32 17.45 -8.47
CA THR A 61 2.44 18.37 -9.60
C THR A 61 1.87 17.75 -10.89
N ASP A 62 1.62 18.56 -11.89
CA ASP A 62 1.31 18.17 -13.27
C ASP A 62 2.36 18.70 -14.29
N ASP A 63 3.40 19.39 -13.80
CA ASP A 63 4.47 19.97 -14.63
C ASP A 63 5.70 19.01 -14.65
N PRO A 64 5.93 18.29 -15.77
CA PRO A 64 7.03 17.33 -15.83
C PRO A 64 8.42 17.98 -15.96
N ASP A 65 8.50 19.26 -16.29
CA ASP A 65 9.75 19.96 -16.63
C ASP A 65 10.33 20.76 -15.44
N ASN A 66 9.56 20.94 -14.36
CA ASN A 66 9.94 21.79 -13.24
C ASN A 66 9.44 21.24 -11.90
N MET A 67 9.86 20.02 -11.58
CA MET A 67 9.54 19.37 -10.30
C MET A 67 10.53 19.75 -9.21
N THR A 68 10.04 19.90 -8.01
CA THR A 68 10.87 19.91 -6.80
C THR A 68 11.23 18.46 -6.38
N GLU A 69 12.22 18.29 -5.50
CA GLU A 69 12.58 16.98 -4.95
C GLU A 69 11.39 16.29 -4.23
N ASP A 70 10.53 17.08 -3.59
CA ASP A 70 9.35 16.56 -2.90
C ASP A 70 8.29 16.06 -3.91
N GLU A 71 8.03 16.83 -4.97
CA GLU A 71 7.10 16.44 -6.05
C GLU A 71 7.59 15.20 -6.80
N GLU A 72 8.90 15.05 -7.04
CA GLU A 72 9.50 13.85 -7.63
C GLU A 72 9.21 12.59 -6.79
N ASN A 73 9.12 12.73 -5.48
CA ASN A 73 8.86 11.62 -4.56
C ASN A 73 7.48 10.97 -4.74
N SER A 74 6.48 11.73 -5.19
CA SER A 74 5.10 11.24 -5.37
C SER A 74 4.74 10.91 -6.81
N THR A 75 5.64 11.20 -7.76
CA THR A 75 5.37 11.22 -9.21
C THR A 75 6.28 10.30 -10.01
N HIS A 76 5.80 9.93 -11.19
CA HIS A 76 6.57 9.24 -12.22
C HIS A 76 6.18 9.81 -13.60
N VAL A 77 7.15 10.19 -14.42
CA VAL A 77 6.90 10.77 -15.74
C VAL A 77 6.91 9.69 -16.81
N VAL A 78 5.80 9.56 -17.53
CA VAL A 78 5.65 8.60 -18.63
C VAL A 78 5.20 9.37 -19.89
N ASP A 79 5.98 9.30 -20.96
CA ASP A 79 5.70 9.97 -22.22
C ASP A 79 5.38 11.46 -22.07
N GLY A 80 6.10 12.16 -21.17
CA GLY A 80 5.92 13.57 -20.87
C GLY A 80 4.68 13.92 -20.05
N LYS A 81 4.03 12.91 -19.44
CA LYS A 81 2.90 13.10 -18.51
C LYS A 81 3.29 12.72 -17.10
N VAL A 82 2.92 13.54 -16.16
CA VAL A 82 3.07 13.24 -14.74
C VAL A 82 1.97 12.29 -14.28
N LEU A 83 2.37 11.18 -13.70
CA LEU A 83 1.50 10.23 -13.02
C LEU A 83 1.90 10.16 -11.55
N GLY A 84 0.96 9.93 -10.66
CA GLY A 84 1.33 9.51 -9.31
C GLY A 84 1.90 8.09 -9.31
N ASN A 85 2.84 7.79 -8.42
CA ASN A 85 3.51 6.49 -8.37
C ASN A 85 2.52 5.32 -8.31
N THR A 86 1.52 5.38 -7.42
CA THR A 86 0.49 4.34 -7.32
C THR A 86 -0.37 4.26 -8.59
N GLN A 87 -0.65 5.40 -9.22
CA GLN A 87 -1.35 5.46 -10.52
C GLN A 87 -0.57 4.73 -11.60
N TYR A 88 0.75 4.91 -11.65
CA TYR A 88 1.60 4.24 -12.64
C TYR A 88 1.56 2.71 -12.46
N VAL A 89 1.67 2.23 -11.22
CA VAL A 89 1.51 0.79 -10.92
C VAL A 89 0.14 0.28 -11.40
N ALA A 90 -0.94 1.02 -11.09
CA ALA A 90 -2.30 0.67 -11.52
C ALA A 90 -2.43 0.56 -13.04
N GLN A 91 -1.85 1.48 -13.80
CA GLN A 91 -1.86 1.45 -15.27
C GLN A 91 -1.12 0.24 -15.85
N ILE A 92 -0.02 -0.20 -15.21
CA ILE A 92 0.68 -1.42 -15.63
C ILE A 92 -0.19 -2.65 -15.38
N ILE A 93 -0.86 -2.72 -14.21
CA ILE A 93 -1.79 -3.82 -13.90
C ILE A 93 -2.93 -3.84 -14.92
N GLU A 94 -3.57 -2.68 -15.19
CA GLU A 94 -4.61 -2.53 -16.22
C GLU A 94 -4.13 -3.05 -17.58
N LYS A 95 -2.99 -2.57 -18.06
CA LYS A 95 -2.40 -2.95 -19.36
C LYS A 95 -2.16 -4.46 -19.46
N ARG A 96 -1.74 -5.10 -18.39
CA ARG A 96 -1.43 -6.53 -18.37
C ARG A 96 -2.64 -7.44 -18.19
N THR A 97 -3.62 -6.99 -17.42
CA THR A 97 -4.82 -7.78 -17.11
C THR A 97 -6.00 -7.48 -18.03
N GLY A 98 -6.05 -6.27 -18.59
CA GLY A 98 -7.20 -5.76 -19.33
C GLY A 98 -8.41 -5.49 -18.44
N ALA A 99 -8.21 -5.35 -17.13
CA ALA A 99 -9.25 -5.07 -16.15
C ALA A 99 -9.78 -3.64 -16.25
N ASP A 100 -11.00 -3.42 -15.76
CA ASP A 100 -11.53 -2.07 -15.56
C ASP A 100 -10.77 -1.32 -14.46
N VAL A 101 -10.79 0.02 -14.50
CA VAL A 101 -10.07 0.86 -13.55
C VAL A 101 -11.00 1.82 -12.86
N PHE A 102 -10.83 2.00 -11.55
CA PHE A 102 -11.52 3.01 -10.75
C PHE A 102 -10.52 3.77 -9.89
N ARG A 103 -10.43 5.09 -10.09
CA ARG A 103 -9.62 5.97 -9.24
C ARG A 103 -10.42 6.40 -8.01
N ILE A 104 -9.86 6.20 -6.83
CA ILE A 104 -10.40 6.71 -5.58
C ILE A 104 -10.02 8.19 -5.49
N GLU A 105 -11.02 9.06 -5.43
CA GLU A 105 -10.85 10.51 -5.32
C GLU A 105 -11.70 11.04 -4.18
N THR A 106 -11.19 12.05 -3.49
CA THR A 106 -11.94 12.80 -2.46
C THR A 106 -12.88 13.82 -3.13
N ALA A 107 -14.02 14.09 -2.49
CA ALA A 107 -14.97 15.12 -2.97
C ALA A 107 -14.34 16.51 -2.96
N GLU A 108 -13.53 16.80 -1.93
CA GLU A 108 -12.70 17.99 -1.86
C GLU A 108 -11.34 17.70 -2.49
N ASN A 109 -10.78 18.70 -3.21
CA ASN A 109 -9.44 18.58 -3.76
C ASN A 109 -8.41 18.58 -2.63
N LEU A 110 -7.47 17.65 -2.72
CA LEU A 110 -6.32 17.62 -1.82
C LEU A 110 -5.30 18.71 -2.22
N PRO A 111 -4.57 19.29 -1.26
CA PRO A 111 -3.49 20.21 -1.56
C PRO A 111 -2.40 19.51 -2.37
N LEU A 112 -1.75 20.24 -3.26
CA LEU A 112 -0.60 19.75 -4.03
C LEU A 112 0.74 20.16 -3.41
N ASP A 113 0.75 21.15 -2.52
CA ASP A 113 1.93 21.49 -1.74
C ASP A 113 2.24 20.36 -0.74
N HIS A 114 3.47 19.82 -0.83
CA HIS A 114 3.88 18.63 -0.07
C HIS A 114 3.66 18.79 1.42
N GLY A 115 4.18 19.87 2.03
CA GLY A 115 4.06 20.10 3.46
C GLY A 115 2.60 20.21 3.92
N THR A 116 1.78 20.92 3.13
CA THR A 116 0.34 21.06 3.42
C THR A 116 -0.39 19.72 3.30
N LEU A 117 -0.04 18.90 2.31
CA LEU A 117 -0.62 17.56 2.14
C LEU A 117 -0.20 16.62 3.27
N GLU A 118 1.06 16.68 3.67
CA GLU A 118 1.62 15.86 4.76
C GLU A 118 0.94 16.21 6.09
N ASP A 119 0.79 17.50 6.42
CA ASP A 119 0.11 17.97 7.63
C ASP A 119 -1.36 17.56 7.63
N LEU A 120 -2.07 17.72 6.51
CA LEU A 120 -3.47 17.29 6.37
C LEU A 120 -3.62 15.79 6.54
N ALA A 121 -2.71 15.00 5.97
CA ALA A 121 -2.73 13.54 6.08
C ALA A 121 -2.56 13.10 7.54
N LEU A 122 -1.64 13.74 8.29
CA LEU A 122 -1.43 13.47 9.71
C LEU A 122 -2.66 13.87 10.55
N GLU A 123 -3.21 15.06 10.32
CA GLU A 123 -4.42 15.52 10.99
C GLU A 123 -5.60 14.56 10.78
N GLN A 124 -5.80 14.12 9.53
CA GLN A 124 -6.83 13.15 9.19
C GLN A 124 -6.61 11.81 9.90
N GLN A 125 -5.36 11.33 9.97
CA GLN A 125 -5.02 10.09 10.66
C GLN A 125 -5.27 10.19 12.16
N GLU A 126 -4.80 11.26 12.82
CA GLU A 126 -5.00 11.48 14.26
C GLU A 126 -6.49 11.61 14.61
N ALA A 127 -7.27 12.26 13.76
CA ALA A 127 -8.71 12.40 13.92
C ALA A 127 -9.49 11.12 13.52
N ASN A 128 -8.83 10.09 12.99
CA ASN A 128 -9.46 8.92 12.36
C ASN A 128 -10.57 9.35 11.38
N ALA A 129 -10.28 10.36 10.58
CA ALA A 129 -11.23 11.00 9.68
C ALA A 129 -11.70 10.05 8.56
N ARG A 130 -12.87 10.35 8.00
CA ARG A 130 -13.40 9.66 6.82
C ARG A 130 -13.74 10.70 5.76
N PRO A 131 -12.75 11.19 5.00
CA PRO A 131 -12.98 12.15 3.93
C PRO A 131 -14.03 11.64 2.96
N GLU A 132 -14.97 12.50 2.54
CA GLU A 132 -15.99 12.16 1.57
C GLU A 132 -15.35 11.80 0.21
N LEU A 133 -15.83 10.74 -0.43
CA LEU A 133 -15.39 10.34 -1.76
C LEU A 133 -16.23 11.01 -2.84
N LYS A 134 -15.60 11.37 -3.93
CA LYS A 134 -16.23 11.99 -5.10
C LYS A 134 -17.25 11.06 -5.79
N ALA A 135 -16.97 9.76 -5.77
CA ALA A 135 -17.82 8.72 -6.35
C ALA A 135 -17.59 7.38 -5.67
N LEU A 136 -18.58 6.52 -5.77
CA LEU A 136 -18.50 5.10 -5.41
C LEU A 136 -18.46 4.24 -6.68
N ILE A 137 -17.96 3.01 -6.59
CA ILE A 137 -18.00 2.04 -7.70
C ILE A 137 -19.46 1.68 -7.98
N PRO A 138 -19.98 1.96 -9.18
CA PRO A 138 -21.42 1.82 -9.46
C PRO A 138 -21.90 0.37 -9.49
N ASN A 139 -21.04 -0.59 -9.84
CA ASN A 139 -21.43 -2.01 -10.06
C ASN A 139 -20.35 -2.94 -9.49
N LEU A 140 -19.99 -2.77 -8.21
CA LEU A 140 -18.94 -3.58 -7.58
C LEU A 140 -19.29 -5.09 -7.60
N GLU A 141 -20.56 -5.44 -7.61
CA GLU A 141 -21.05 -6.83 -7.68
C GLU A 141 -20.66 -7.55 -8.98
N ALA A 142 -20.33 -6.82 -10.05
CA ALA A 142 -19.89 -7.40 -11.31
C ALA A 142 -18.49 -8.03 -11.22
N TYR A 143 -17.69 -7.67 -10.22
CA TYR A 143 -16.30 -8.08 -10.08
C TYR A 143 -16.12 -9.14 -9.00
N ASP A 144 -15.32 -10.17 -9.29
CA ASP A 144 -14.90 -11.21 -8.33
C ASP A 144 -13.56 -10.90 -7.69
N THR A 145 -12.72 -10.16 -8.41
CA THR A 145 -11.35 -9.80 -7.98
C THR A 145 -11.17 -8.30 -8.04
N VAL A 146 -10.69 -7.72 -6.95
CA VAL A 146 -10.42 -6.28 -6.86
C VAL A 146 -9.00 -6.06 -6.40
N PHE A 147 -8.22 -5.38 -7.24
CA PHE A 147 -6.94 -4.82 -6.84
C PHE A 147 -7.19 -3.51 -6.10
N ILE A 148 -6.52 -3.30 -4.98
CA ILE A 148 -6.60 -2.07 -4.19
C ILE A 148 -5.20 -1.50 -4.03
N GLY A 149 -4.95 -0.34 -4.63
CA GLY A 149 -3.68 0.36 -4.63
C GLY A 149 -3.69 1.63 -3.79
N TYR A 150 -2.60 1.86 -3.04
CA TYR A 150 -2.46 3.03 -2.18
C TYR A 150 -0.99 3.38 -1.93
N PRO A 151 -0.66 4.66 -1.73
CA PRO A 151 0.62 5.05 -1.15
C PRO A 151 0.59 4.82 0.36
N ILE A 152 1.75 4.58 0.98
CA ILE A 152 1.87 4.59 2.43
C ILE A 152 2.02 6.03 2.90
N TRP A 153 1.06 6.52 3.69
CA TRP A 153 1.08 7.82 4.34
C TRP A 153 1.17 7.64 5.86
N TRP A 154 2.15 8.27 6.48
CA TRP A 154 2.37 8.16 7.93
C TRP A 154 2.29 6.71 8.46
N TYR A 155 2.98 5.79 7.76
CA TYR A 155 3.08 4.35 8.07
C TYR A 155 1.77 3.55 7.94
N ASP A 156 0.71 4.16 7.41
CA ASP A 156 -0.62 3.56 7.31
C ASP A 156 -1.27 3.86 5.94
N LEU A 157 -2.52 3.42 5.78
CA LEU A 157 -3.39 3.78 4.67
C LEU A 157 -3.76 5.26 4.72
N PRO A 158 -3.83 5.96 3.58
CA PRO A 158 -4.50 7.25 3.51
C PRO A 158 -5.95 7.16 3.96
N MET A 159 -6.44 8.14 4.70
CA MET A 159 -7.80 8.11 5.27
C MET A 159 -8.91 8.02 4.21
N PRO A 160 -8.79 8.56 2.98
CA PRO A 160 -9.73 8.29 1.89
C PRO A 160 -9.83 6.80 1.51
N VAL A 161 -8.75 6.02 1.67
CA VAL A 161 -8.78 4.57 1.41
C VAL A 161 -9.60 3.86 2.48
N TYR A 162 -9.50 4.26 3.76
CA TYR A 162 -10.39 3.74 4.81
C TYR A 162 -11.85 4.03 4.52
N THR A 163 -12.18 5.26 4.07
CA THR A 163 -13.54 5.59 3.63
C THR A 163 -14.01 4.66 2.50
N PHE A 164 -13.14 4.42 1.52
CA PHE A 164 -13.42 3.55 0.39
C PHE A 164 -13.73 2.12 0.83
N LEU A 165 -12.91 1.55 1.72
CA LEU A 165 -13.12 0.20 2.25
C LEU A 165 -14.42 0.06 3.05
N GLU A 166 -14.84 1.12 3.74
CA GLU A 166 -16.05 1.13 4.58
C GLU A 166 -17.34 1.37 3.79
N GLN A 167 -17.26 2.02 2.62
CA GLN A 167 -18.43 2.37 1.81
C GLN A 167 -18.78 1.35 0.72
N HIS A 168 -17.98 0.28 0.59
CA HIS A 168 -18.20 -0.76 -0.41
C HIS A 168 -18.31 -2.14 0.23
N ASP A 169 -19.17 -2.97 -0.35
CA ASP A 169 -19.29 -4.37 0.05
C ASP A 169 -18.34 -5.26 -0.76
N PHE A 170 -17.28 -5.71 -0.14
CA PHE A 170 -16.29 -6.61 -0.73
C PHE A 170 -16.53 -8.08 -0.39
N SER A 171 -17.66 -8.44 0.23
CA SER A 171 -17.99 -9.81 0.64
C SER A 171 -17.85 -10.80 -0.52
N GLY A 172 -17.14 -11.88 -0.27
CA GLY A 172 -16.91 -12.96 -1.23
C GLY A 172 -15.94 -12.66 -2.37
N LYS A 173 -15.26 -11.49 -2.36
CA LYS A 173 -14.29 -11.10 -3.40
C LYS A 173 -12.87 -11.49 -3.02
N ASN A 174 -12.03 -11.71 -4.03
CA ASN A 174 -10.59 -11.75 -3.88
C ASN A 174 -10.05 -10.32 -3.87
N ILE A 175 -9.28 -9.97 -2.86
CA ILE A 175 -8.67 -8.66 -2.70
C ILE A 175 -7.15 -8.81 -2.87
N ILE A 176 -6.58 -8.08 -3.81
CA ILE A 176 -5.16 -8.11 -4.12
C ILE A 176 -4.60 -6.70 -3.89
N LEU A 177 -3.62 -6.59 -2.99
CA LEU A 177 -3.11 -5.29 -2.57
C LEU A 177 -1.84 -4.92 -3.31
N PHE A 178 -1.71 -3.63 -3.64
CA PHE A 178 -0.46 -3.07 -4.10
C PHE A 178 -0.22 -1.68 -3.50
N SER A 179 1.04 -1.36 -3.22
CA SER A 179 1.36 -0.07 -2.62
C SER A 179 2.67 0.51 -3.15
N THR A 180 2.80 1.84 -3.00
CA THR A 180 4.05 2.57 -3.19
C THR A 180 4.45 3.25 -1.88
N HIS A 181 5.75 3.38 -1.63
CA HIS A 181 6.23 3.86 -0.33
C HIS A 181 7.59 4.55 -0.41
N GLY A 182 7.93 5.32 0.61
CA GLY A 182 9.24 5.94 0.81
C GLY A 182 10.17 5.17 1.77
N GLY A 183 10.02 3.81 1.86
CA GLY A 183 10.88 2.97 2.71
C GLY A 183 10.14 2.04 3.67
N ASN A 184 8.87 2.28 3.97
CA ASN A 184 8.10 1.53 4.98
C ASN A 184 7.43 0.26 4.45
N ARG A 185 7.55 -0.02 3.16
CA ARG A 185 6.88 -1.15 2.49
C ARG A 185 5.37 -1.14 2.77
N LEU A 186 4.77 -2.29 3.03
CA LEU A 186 3.34 -2.41 3.35
C LEU A 186 3.01 -2.09 4.82
N GLY A 187 4.00 -2.05 5.71
CA GLY A 187 3.75 -1.85 7.13
C GLY A 187 2.69 -2.81 7.68
N GLU A 188 1.77 -2.28 8.51
CA GLU A 188 0.65 -3.03 9.09
C GLU A 188 -0.62 -3.01 8.19
N THR A 189 -0.56 -2.39 7.00
CA THR A 189 -1.75 -2.12 6.18
C THR A 189 -2.45 -3.38 5.68
N VAL A 190 -1.71 -4.44 5.37
CA VAL A 190 -2.30 -5.73 4.96
C VAL A 190 -3.16 -6.31 6.08
N GLY A 191 -2.65 -6.25 7.32
CA GLY A 191 -3.39 -6.70 8.51
C GLY A 191 -4.65 -5.87 8.74
N ALA A 192 -4.55 -4.54 8.69
CA ALA A 192 -5.66 -3.62 8.86
C ALA A 192 -6.77 -3.84 7.80
N ILE A 193 -6.39 -4.04 6.53
CA ILE A 193 -7.35 -4.34 5.46
C ILE A 193 -7.98 -5.72 5.66
N THR A 194 -7.19 -6.74 6.03
CA THR A 194 -7.71 -8.09 6.26
C THR A 194 -8.73 -8.12 7.40
N GLU A 195 -8.48 -7.41 8.49
CA GLU A 195 -9.42 -7.29 9.60
C GLU A 195 -10.70 -6.57 9.17
N LYS A 196 -10.57 -5.48 8.42
CA LYS A 196 -11.70 -4.68 7.96
C LYS A 196 -12.56 -5.41 6.91
N LEU A 197 -11.96 -6.23 6.07
CA LEU A 197 -12.61 -6.97 5.00
C LEU A 197 -12.74 -8.47 5.33
N SER A 198 -13.16 -8.81 6.56
CA SER A 198 -13.23 -10.18 7.07
C SER A 198 -14.09 -11.14 6.23
N ASP A 199 -15.05 -10.62 5.48
CA ASP A 199 -15.95 -11.41 4.61
C ASP A 199 -15.41 -11.56 3.18
N SER A 200 -14.18 -11.08 2.91
CA SER A 200 -13.47 -11.24 1.65
C SER A 200 -12.25 -12.15 1.80
N THR A 201 -11.63 -12.50 0.68
CA THR A 201 -10.36 -13.22 0.66
C THR A 201 -9.23 -12.27 0.29
N VAL A 202 -8.47 -11.79 1.29
CA VAL A 202 -7.29 -10.96 1.04
C VAL A 202 -6.11 -11.85 0.68
N ILE A 203 -5.54 -11.64 -0.50
CA ILE A 203 -4.37 -12.38 -0.99
C ILE A 203 -3.12 -11.84 -0.31
N SER A 204 -2.40 -12.71 0.41
CA SER A 204 -1.23 -12.33 1.20
C SER A 204 -0.01 -11.95 0.35
N ASN A 205 0.05 -12.35 -0.93
CA ASN A 205 1.09 -11.95 -1.88
C ASN A 205 0.79 -10.54 -2.42
N ALA A 206 0.94 -9.53 -1.58
CA ALA A 206 0.76 -8.13 -1.94
C ALA A 206 2.03 -7.57 -2.62
N PHE A 207 1.83 -6.67 -3.58
CA PHE A 207 2.92 -5.95 -4.24
C PHE A 207 3.27 -4.67 -3.49
N THR A 208 4.56 -4.35 -3.42
CA THR A 208 5.00 -3.05 -2.92
C THR A 208 6.29 -2.62 -3.60
N ILE A 209 6.42 -1.34 -3.94
CA ILE A 209 7.60 -0.78 -4.58
C ILE A 209 7.98 0.56 -3.94
N SER A 210 9.30 0.78 -3.77
CA SER A 210 9.81 2.08 -3.31
C SER A 210 9.66 3.13 -4.41
N ARG A 211 9.38 4.37 -4.00
CA ARG A 211 9.44 5.53 -4.89
C ARG A 211 10.80 5.69 -5.59
N ASP A 212 11.86 5.16 -4.97
CA ASP A 212 13.23 5.23 -5.49
C ASP A 212 13.51 4.16 -6.58
N ASP A 213 12.62 3.18 -6.75
CA ASP A 213 12.78 2.04 -7.66
C ASP A 213 11.75 2.05 -8.82
N MET A 214 11.04 3.15 -9.03
CA MET A 214 9.90 3.24 -9.97
C MET A 214 10.26 2.87 -11.42
N GLU A 215 11.50 3.04 -11.84
CA GLU A 215 11.99 2.63 -13.17
C GLU A 215 11.91 1.12 -13.41
N ASN A 216 11.89 0.29 -12.37
CA ASN A 216 11.81 -1.16 -12.44
C ASN A 216 10.36 -1.69 -12.42
N THR A 217 9.38 -0.81 -12.23
CA THR A 217 7.97 -1.17 -11.94
C THR A 217 7.35 -2.11 -12.98
N GLU A 218 7.58 -1.89 -14.28
CA GLU A 218 6.97 -2.75 -15.33
C GLU A 218 7.41 -4.22 -15.21
N ALA A 219 8.70 -4.46 -14.93
CA ALA A 219 9.23 -5.80 -14.77
C ALA A 219 8.76 -6.46 -13.47
N GLU A 220 8.80 -5.71 -12.38
CA GLU A 220 8.42 -6.22 -11.05
C GLU A 220 6.93 -6.52 -10.95
N VAL A 221 6.06 -5.64 -11.43
CA VAL A 221 4.62 -5.89 -11.51
C VAL A 221 4.32 -7.09 -12.40
N GLY A 222 5.04 -7.24 -13.53
CA GLY A 222 4.89 -8.40 -14.39
C GLY A 222 5.18 -9.72 -13.69
N ASN A 223 6.33 -9.80 -13.04
CA ASN A 223 6.73 -10.99 -12.27
C ASN A 223 5.76 -11.29 -11.12
N TRP A 224 5.31 -10.25 -10.44
CA TRP A 224 4.33 -10.40 -9.38
C TRP A 224 2.99 -10.93 -9.87
N LEU A 225 2.42 -10.36 -10.93
CA LEU A 225 1.16 -10.83 -11.51
C LEU A 225 1.25 -12.29 -11.96
N ASP A 226 2.38 -12.71 -12.56
CA ASP A 226 2.62 -14.09 -12.96
C ASP A 226 2.69 -15.04 -11.74
N SER A 227 3.05 -14.53 -10.57
CA SER A 227 3.11 -15.30 -9.32
C SER A 227 1.74 -15.49 -8.64
N LEU A 228 0.72 -14.73 -9.04
CA LEU A 228 -0.62 -14.80 -8.44
C LEU A 228 -1.46 -15.99 -8.96
N GLY A 229 -1.14 -16.52 -10.13
CA GLY A 229 -1.92 -17.57 -10.82
C GLY A 229 -1.25 -18.94 -10.88
#